data_80caff688db83cc5810b4980d473149f
#
_entry.id   80caff688db83cc5810b4980d473149f
#
_cell.length_a   1.000
_cell.length_b   1.000
_cell.length_c   1.000
_cell.angle_alpha   90.00
_cell.angle_beta   90.00
_cell.angle_gamma   90.00
#
_symmetry.space_group_name_H-M   'P 1'
#
loop_
_entity.id
_entity.type
_entity.pdbx_description
1 polymer ?
#
loop_
_entity_poly.entity_id
_entity_poly.type
_entity_poly.pdbx_seq_one_letter_code
_entity_poly.pdbx_strand_id
1 'polypeptide(L)'
;MRKKINTELVLIAAVAIILTSIFATFTYYRIFQTEVFGSLRTCAYVLAESIPDEKADLGDYPLVDEDLRITLINEDGTVLMDTNADIGGMGNHGERPEIKQAFLNGEGQDVRRSETLDKSTFYYAMQMRDGDVLRVAKETGSIYSMFFDAIPSLMLIAVILFAFCALLAYFLTKSFIAPIEKVAKNLDGQVDVGDYKELTPFLETIQEQHQNILKSAKMRQDFTANVTHELKTPLTSISGYAELIESGMTGEKETRRFAKEIHRNAKRLIRLINDILQLSELDTRETALETEQLNLYGMAATCVEMLKINAEPNQVKLSVRGKSAWIEGNRSMIEELLYNLCSNAIRYNKPNGTVEVSVNKTEEGVLLQVADTGIGIPVKHQERIFERFYRVDKSRSKERGGTGLGLAIVKHIVAEQGAKISLESEEGVGTTISVLFFGK
;
A
#
# COMPACT_ATOMS: atom_id res chain seq x y z
N MET A 1 16.36 1.28 7.35
CA MET A 1 15.76 0.25 6.50
C MET A 1 16.83 -0.63 5.84
N ARG A 2 17.76 -0.08 5.07
CA ARG A 2 18.82 -0.78 4.33
C ARG A 2 19.67 -1.75 5.15
N LYS A 3 20.18 -1.32 6.34
CA LYS A 3 20.97 -2.19 7.24
C LYS A 3 20.14 -3.39 7.75
N LYS A 4 18.87 -3.17 8.10
CA LYS A 4 18.01 -4.23 8.63
C LYS A 4 17.73 -5.32 7.57
N ILE A 5 17.35 -4.93 6.36
CA ILE A 5 17.09 -5.87 5.25
C ILE A 5 18.36 -6.67 4.91
N ASN A 6 19.51 -6.01 4.85
CA ASN A 6 20.77 -6.67 4.56
C ASN A 6 21.13 -7.70 5.66
N THR A 7 20.93 -7.35 6.94
CA THR A 7 21.15 -8.25 8.07
C THR A 7 20.20 -9.45 8.03
N GLU A 8 18.92 -9.25 7.72
CA GLU A 8 17.93 -10.33 7.62
C GLU A 8 18.25 -11.29 6.47
N LEU A 9 18.62 -10.77 5.28
CA LEU A 9 19.04 -11.60 4.15
C LEU A 9 20.29 -12.45 4.46
N VAL A 10 21.29 -11.86 5.12
CA VAL A 10 22.52 -12.56 5.53
C VAL A 10 22.20 -13.62 6.57
N LEU A 11 21.29 -13.34 7.51
CA LEU A 11 20.87 -14.30 8.55
C LEU A 11 20.14 -15.50 7.92
N ILE A 12 19.23 -15.25 6.98
CA ILE A 12 18.52 -16.31 6.24
C ILE A 12 19.52 -17.18 5.48
N ALA A 13 20.50 -16.57 4.82
CA ALA A 13 21.55 -17.31 4.09
C ALA A 13 22.38 -18.16 5.06
N ALA A 14 22.77 -17.64 6.23
CA ALA A 14 23.51 -18.39 7.23
C ALA A 14 22.73 -19.62 7.73
N VAL A 15 21.45 -19.46 8.05
CA VAL A 15 20.57 -20.56 8.49
C VAL A 15 20.42 -21.60 7.38
N ALA A 16 20.19 -21.17 6.14
CA ALA A 16 20.08 -22.08 5.00
C ALA A 16 21.36 -22.90 4.78
N ILE A 17 22.54 -22.27 4.89
CA ILE A 17 23.84 -22.96 4.76
C ILE A 17 24.02 -24.01 5.86
N ILE A 18 23.68 -23.68 7.11
CA ILE A 18 23.78 -24.62 8.24
C ILE A 18 22.85 -25.82 8.01
N LEU A 19 21.57 -25.58 7.66
CA LEU A 19 20.60 -26.65 7.42
C LEU A 19 21.00 -27.56 6.26
N THR A 20 21.46 -26.97 5.17
CA THR A 20 21.93 -27.75 4.00
C THR A 20 23.18 -28.55 4.30
N SER A 21 24.12 -28.03 5.11
CA SER A 21 25.31 -28.76 5.55
C SER A 21 24.96 -29.97 6.42
N ILE A 22 24.04 -29.81 7.36
CA ILE A 22 23.55 -30.92 8.21
C ILE A 22 22.88 -31.99 7.34
N PHE A 23 22.00 -31.57 6.44
CA PHE A 23 21.28 -32.49 5.55
C PHE A 23 22.24 -33.22 4.61
N ALA A 24 23.21 -32.54 4.03
CA ALA A 24 24.22 -33.12 3.17
C ALA A 24 25.06 -34.19 3.91
N THR A 25 25.48 -33.88 5.14
CA THR A 25 26.22 -34.81 5.99
C THR A 25 25.40 -36.07 6.28
N PHE A 26 24.13 -35.92 6.64
CA PHE A 26 23.25 -37.08 6.90
C PHE A 26 23.04 -37.94 5.63
N THR A 27 22.84 -37.30 4.49
CA THR A 27 22.64 -37.98 3.20
C THR A 27 23.89 -38.72 2.79
N TYR A 28 25.06 -38.08 2.90
CA TYR A 28 26.35 -38.69 2.60
C TYR A 28 26.59 -39.95 3.45
N TYR A 29 26.32 -39.88 4.74
CA TYR A 29 26.45 -41.01 5.64
C TYR A 29 25.53 -42.18 5.23
N ARG A 30 24.29 -41.92 4.85
CA ARG A 30 23.37 -42.99 4.37
C ARG A 30 23.89 -43.66 3.09
N ILE A 31 24.39 -42.86 2.16
CA ILE A 31 24.97 -43.38 0.89
C ILE A 31 26.17 -44.24 1.22
N PHE A 32 27.07 -43.76 2.07
CA PHE A 32 28.24 -44.49 2.51
C PHE A 32 27.88 -45.85 3.14
N GLN A 33 26.93 -45.89 4.08
CA GLN A 33 26.47 -47.15 4.68
C GLN A 33 25.96 -48.13 3.62
N THR A 34 25.14 -47.62 2.67
CA THR A 34 24.60 -48.44 1.60
C THR A 34 25.70 -49.05 0.71
N GLU A 35 26.74 -48.27 0.40
CA GLU A 35 27.88 -48.69 -0.40
C GLU A 35 28.70 -49.75 0.31
N VAL A 36 29.00 -49.54 1.61
CA VAL A 36 29.77 -50.53 2.42
C VAL A 36 28.99 -51.85 2.53
N PHE A 37 27.69 -51.81 2.84
CA PHE A 37 26.87 -53.01 2.91
C PHE A 37 26.72 -53.70 1.55
N GLY A 38 26.61 -52.96 0.44
CA GLY A 38 26.59 -53.49 -0.91
C GLY A 38 27.88 -54.21 -1.26
N SER A 39 29.03 -53.67 -0.90
CA SER A 39 30.33 -54.28 -1.07
C SER A 39 30.49 -55.54 -0.21
N LEU A 40 30.12 -55.48 1.09
CA LEU A 40 30.16 -56.66 1.98
C LEU A 40 29.23 -57.78 1.50
N ARG A 41 28.04 -57.44 1.03
CA ARG A 41 27.10 -58.39 0.45
C ARG A 41 27.70 -59.11 -0.74
N THR A 42 28.24 -58.34 -1.72
CA THR A 42 28.87 -58.92 -2.91
C THR A 42 30.03 -59.86 -2.55
N CYS A 43 30.85 -59.41 -1.59
CA CYS A 43 31.97 -60.21 -1.09
C CYS A 43 31.49 -61.52 -0.43
N ALA A 44 30.44 -61.44 0.42
CA ALA A 44 29.88 -62.63 1.09
C ALA A 44 29.33 -63.66 0.07
N TYR A 45 28.62 -63.19 -0.99
CA TYR A 45 28.13 -64.09 -2.04
C TYR A 45 29.24 -64.75 -2.81
N VAL A 46 30.29 -64.02 -3.21
CA VAL A 46 31.45 -64.61 -3.93
C VAL A 46 32.16 -65.58 -3.06
N LEU A 47 32.35 -65.31 -1.78
CA LEU A 47 33.02 -66.25 -0.85
C LEU A 47 32.17 -67.50 -0.61
N ALA A 48 30.83 -67.36 -0.43
CA ALA A 48 29.95 -68.51 -0.24
C ALA A 48 29.95 -69.55 -1.41
N GLU A 49 30.11 -69.03 -2.66
CA GLU A 49 30.25 -69.91 -3.84
C GLU A 49 31.63 -70.48 -3.94
N SER A 50 32.65 -69.91 -3.35
CA SER A 50 34.05 -70.31 -3.46
C SER A 50 34.49 -71.25 -2.33
N ILE A 51 33.74 -71.42 -1.28
CA ILE A 51 34.02 -72.29 -0.14
C ILE A 51 33.60 -73.72 -0.56
N PRO A 52 34.54 -74.68 -0.66
CA PRO A 52 34.22 -76.07 -0.91
C PRO A 52 33.49 -76.69 0.26
N ASP A 53 32.69 -77.78 0.02
CA ASP A 53 31.99 -78.56 1.07
C ASP A 53 32.94 -79.18 2.11
N GLU A 54 34.20 -79.32 1.83
CA GLU A 54 35.24 -79.61 2.83
C GLU A 54 35.84 -78.32 3.34
N LYS A 55 35.57 -77.96 4.60
CA LYS A 55 35.98 -76.75 5.35
C LYS A 55 37.50 -76.57 5.30
N ALA A 56 38.02 -76.07 4.18
CA ALA A 56 39.44 -75.77 3.99
C ALA A 56 39.78 -74.39 4.66
N ASP A 57 41.04 -74.26 5.02
CA ASP A 57 41.60 -73.06 5.65
C ASP A 57 41.46 -71.85 4.74
N LEU A 58 40.53 -70.93 5.05
CA LEU A 58 40.23 -69.72 4.28
C LEU A 58 41.39 -68.70 4.27
N GLY A 59 42.43 -68.89 5.11
CA GLY A 59 43.60 -68.02 5.20
C GLY A 59 44.46 -68.00 3.97
N ASP A 60 44.34 -69.04 3.07
CA ASP A 60 45.12 -69.16 1.85
C ASP A 60 44.39 -68.61 0.59
N TYR A 61 43.22 -68.03 0.72
CA TYR A 61 42.50 -67.44 -0.45
C TYR A 61 43.03 -66.05 -0.79
N PRO A 62 43.61 -65.83 -1.95
CA PRO A 62 44.25 -64.58 -2.36
C PRO A 62 43.26 -63.45 -2.71
N LEU A 63 41.94 -63.65 -2.48
CA LEU A 63 40.87 -62.66 -2.78
C LEU A 63 40.39 -61.89 -1.57
N VAL A 64 40.98 -62.07 -0.40
CA VAL A 64 40.54 -61.37 0.85
C VAL A 64 41.38 -60.13 0.99
N ASP A 65 40.75 -58.98 0.87
CA ASP A 65 41.31 -57.68 1.21
C ASP A 65 41.78 -57.75 2.69
N GLU A 66 42.97 -57.25 3.00
CA GLU A 66 43.57 -57.30 4.36
C GLU A 66 42.66 -56.64 5.44
N ASP A 67 41.72 -55.77 4.98
CA ASP A 67 40.76 -55.07 5.84
C ASP A 67 39.47 -55.85 6.12
N LEU A 68 39.29 -57.06 5.51
CA LEU A 68 38.08 -57.87 5.65
C LEU A 68 38.30 -58.97 6.70
N ARG A 69 37.39 -59.07 7.64
CA ARG A 69 37.29 -60.15 8.59
C ARG A 69 36.16 -61.10 8.18
N ILE A 70 36.49 -62.37 8.03
CA ILE A 70 35.55 -63.41 7.67
C ILE A 70 35.40 -64.35 8.85
N THR A 71 34.13 -64.67 9.20
CA THR A 71 33.82 -65.63 10.28
C THR A 71 32.79 -66.64 9.79
N LEU A 72 33.05 -67.93 9.95
CA LEU A 72 32.06 -68.98 9.69
C LEU A 72 31.47 -69.40 11.03
N ILE A 73 30.13 -69.51 11.09
CA ILE A 73 29.38 -69.74 12.33
C ILE A 73 28.38 -70.86 12.05
N ASN A 74 28.41 -71.90 12.89
CA ASN A 74 27.51 -73.05 12.82
C ASN A 74 26.05 -72.68 13.17
N GLU A 75 25.08 -73.51 12.84
CA GLU A 75 23.65 -73.34 13.16
C GLU A 75 23.39 -73.11 14.66
N ASP A 76 24.24 -73.63 15.57
CA ASP A 76 24.12 -73.42 17.00
C ASP A 76 24.76 -72.09 17.49
N GLY A 77 25.33 -71.31 16.58
CA GLY A 77 26.01 -70.03 16.87
C GLY A 77 27.48 -70.17 17.26
N THR A 78 28.06 -71.38 17.24
CA THR A 78 29.48 -71.64 17.51
C THR A 78 30.35 -71.19 16.35
N VAL A 79 31.43 -70.45 16.61
CA VAL A 79 32.37 -70.00 15.59
C VAL A 79 33.22 -71.21 15.13
N LEU A 80 33.11 -71.52 13.86
CA LEU A 80 33.87 -72.58 13.22
C LEU A 80 35.24 -72.12 12.73
N MET A 81 35.30 -70.88 12.23
CA MET A 81 36.49 -70.25 11.71
C MET A 81 36.44 -68.74 11.77
N ASP A 82 37.59 -68.09 11.95
CA ASP A 82 37.74 -66.64 11.89
C ASP A 82 39.12 -66.25 11.34
N THR A 83 39.16 -65.28 10.39
CA THR A 83 40.44 -64.90 9.76
C THR A 83 41.34 -64.03 10.64
N ASN A 84 40.85 -63.36 11.67
CA ASN A 84 41.60 -62.34 12.42
C ASN A 84 41.81 -62.69 13.90
N ALA A 85 41.18 -63.78 14.39
CA ALA A 85 41.30 -64.12 15.84
C ALA A 85 41.22 -65.61 16.08
N ASP A 86 41.91 -66.09 17.18
CA ASP A 86 41.89 -67.47 17.58
C ASP A 86 40.51 -67.91 18.09
N ILE A 87 39.99 -68.98 17.48
CA ILE A 87 38.66 -69.54 17.76
C ILE A 87 38.55 -70.02 19.23
N GLY A 88 39.65 -70.46 19.85
CA GLY A 88 39.64 -71.06 21.18
C GLY A 88 39.21 -70.11 22.33
N GLY A 89 39.23 -68.80 22.07
CA GLY A 89 38.80 -67.77 23.01
C GLY A 89 37.45 -67.12 22.70
N MET A 90 36.76 -67.53 21.61
CA MET A 90 35.50 -66.91 21.14
C MET A 90 34.27 -67.56 21.79
N GLY A 91 33.42 -66.71 22.36
CA GLY A 91 32.09 -67.14 22.83
C GLY A 91 31.10 -67.42 21.63
N ASN A 92 29.93 -67.96 21.97
CA ASN A 92 28.87 -68.16 21.00
C ASN A 92 28.39 -66.83 20.38
N HIS A 93 28.29 -66.78 19.04
CA HIS A 93 27.91 -65.58 18.29
C HIS A 93 26.42 -65.60 17.82
N GLY A 94 25.64 -66.63 18.16
CA GLY A 94 24.22 -66.76 17.74
C GLY A 94 23.32 -65.64 18.22
N GLU A 95 23.64 -64.99 19.34
CA GLU A 95 22.85 -63.86 19.84
C GLU A 95 23.16 -62.53 19.18
N ARG A 96 24.09 -62.43 18.26
CA ARG A 96 24.47 -61.21 17.59
C ARG A 96 23.39 -60.77 16.61
N PRO A 97 23.02 -59.48 16.48
CA PRO A 97 21.90 -59.02 15.68
C PRO A 97 21.96 -59.45 14.23
N GLU A 98 23.13 -59.32 13.58
CA GLU A 98 23.37 -59.72 12.22
C GLU A 98 23.21 -61.24 12.01
N ILE A 99 23.62 -62.03 12.98
CA ILE A 99 23.52 -63.50 12.91
C ILE A 99 22.07 -63.95 13.12
N LYS A 100 21.37 -63.40 14.09
CA LYS A 100 19.94 -63.68 14.30
C LYS A 100 19.11 -63.31 13.06
N GLN A 101 19.40 -62.16 12.42
CA GLN A 101 18.74 -61.76 11.21
C GLN A 101 19.04 -62.73 10.06
N ALA A 102 20.28 -63.17 9.94
CA ALA A 102 20.68 -64.14 8.91
C ALA A 102 19.95 -65.50 9.05
N PHE A 103 19.83 -66.02 10.25
CA PHE A 103 19.04 -67.22 10.54
C PHE A 103 17.54 -67.08 10.25
N LEU A 104 16.97 -65.88 10.49
CA LEU A 104 15.54 -65.63 10.30
C LEU A 104 15.16 -65.27 8.87
N ASN A 105 15.97 -64.46 8.20
CA ASN A 105 15.66 -63.83 6.91
C ASN A 105 16.61 -64.23 5.77
N GLY A 106 17.60 -65.09 6.05
CA GLY A 106 18.65 -65.45 5.11
C GLY A 106 19.84 -64.47 5.07
N GLU A 107 19.61 -63.20 5.44
CA GLU A 107 20.63 -62.15 5.47
C GLU A 107 20.44 -61.26 6.72
N GLY A 108 21.53 -60.73 7.26
CA GLY A 108 21.52 -59.82 8.39
C GLY A 108 22.62 -58.75 8.32
N GLN A 109 22.35 -57.59 8.89
CA GLN A 109 23.28 -56.46 8.90
C GLN A 109 23.31 -55.79 10.28
N ASP A 110 24.52 -55.38 10.71
CA ASP A 110 24.70 -54.61 11.95
C ASP A 110 25.92 -53.66 11.86
N VAL A 111 25.89 -52.56 12.60
CA VAL A 111 27.03 -51.64 12.68
C VAL A 111 27.36 -51.45 14.16
N ARG A 112 28.56 -51.83 14.54
CA ARG A 112 29.05 -51.64 15.92
C ARG A 112 30.21 -50.66 15.98
N ARG A 113 30.14 -49.76 16.93
CA ARG A 113 31.19 -48.79 17.20
C ARG A 113 32.10 -49.33 18.30
N SER A 114 33.40 -49.28 18.04
CA SER A 114 34.40 -49.48 19.10
C SER A 114 34.67 -48.16 19.81
N GLU A 115 34.29 -48.06 21.08
CA GLU A 115 34.52 -46.82 21.88
C GLU A 115 36.00 -46.60 22.14
N THR A 116 36.83 -47.63 22.09
CA THR A 116 38.27 -47.56 22.39
C THR A 116 39.14 -47.23 21.16
N LEU A 117 38.71 -47.57 19.97
CA LEU A 117 39.51 -47.42 18.72
C LEU A 117 38.97 -46.35 17.77
N ASP A 118 37.86 -45.67 18.13
CA ASP A 118 37.14 -44.75 17.25
C ASP A 118 36.90 -45.27 15.81
N LYS A 119 36.67 -46.59 15.72
CA LYS A 119 36.37 -47.32 14.49
C LYS A 119 34.95 -47.85 14.52
N SER A 120 34.30 -47.88 13.37
CA SER A 120 33.00 -48.57 13.18
C SER A 120 33.20 -49.81 12.36
N THR A 121 32.72 -50.95 12.86
CA THR A 121 32.76 -52.21 12.15
C THR A 121 31.37 -52.49 11.59
N PHE A 122 31.33 -52.66 10.27
CA PHE A 122 30.14 -53.06 9.55
C PHE A 122 30.15 -54.57 9.40
N TYR A 123 29.06 -55.20 9.82
CA TYR A 123 28.85 -56.64 9.75
C TYR A 123 27.74 -56.95 8.77
N TYR A 124 28.05 -57.87 7.86
CA TYR A 124 27.04 -58.50 6.96
C TYR A 124 27.13 -60.00 7.18
N ALA A 125 26.00 -60.66 7.40
CA ALA A 125 25.88 -62.07 7.57
C ALA A 125 24.88 -62.67 6.56
N MET A 126 25.20 -63.81 6.00
CA MET A 126 24.29 -64.57 5.15
C MET A 126 24.28 -66.06 5.53
N GLN A 127 23.11 -66.66 5.42
CA GLN A 127 22.95 -68.08 5.63
C GLN A 127 23.38 -68.85 4.39
N MET A 128 24.22 -69.84 4.56
CA MET A 128 24.71 -70.74 3.49
C MET A 128 23.74 -71.89 3.29
N ARG A 129 23.94 -72.67 2.24
CA ARG A 129 23.07 -73.80 1.88
C ARG A 129 23.12 -74.96 2.87
N ASP A 130 24.20 -75.08 3.62
CA ASP A 130 24.42 -76.09 4.65
C ASP A 130 23.83 -75.71 6.02
N GLY A 131 23.20 -74.51 6.14
CA GLY A 131 22.65 -74.03 7.35
C GLY A 131 23.57 -73.15 8.15
N ASP A 132 24.85 -73.15 7.90
CA ASP A 132 25.88 -72.32 8.54
C ASP A 132 25.72 -70.85 8.12
N VAL A 133 26.25 -69.91 8.88
CA VAL A 133 26.23 -68.47 8.56
C VAL A 133 27.64 -67.95 8.28
N LEU A 134 27.79 -67.41 7.07
CA LEU A 134 28.99 -66.66 6.71
C LEU A 134 28.84 -65.21 7.09
N ARG A 135 29.71 -64.69 7.97
CA ARG A 135 29.78 -63.31 8.34
C ARG A 135 31.02 -62.64 7.76
N VAL A 136 30.81 -61.52 7.05
CA VAL A 136 31.89 -60.67 6.55
C VAL A 136 31.81 -59.33 7.31
N ALA A 137 32.95 -58.88 7.81
CA ALA A 137 33.03 -57.62 8.52
C ALA A 137 34.14 -56.75 7.94
N LYS A 138 33.91 -55.46 7.87
CA LYS A 138 34.90 -54.44 7.47
C LYS A 138 35.02 -53.38 8.53
N GLU A 139 36.25 -53.13 8.99
CA GLU A 139 36.52 -51.96 9.82
C GLU A 139 36.72 -50.76 8.94
N THR A 140 35.96 -49.68 9.25
CA THR A 140 36.12 -48.39 8.58
C THR A 140 36.37 -47.33 9.63
N GLY A 141 36.94 -46.21 9.23
CA GLY A 141 37.01 -45.03 10.12
C GLY A 141 35.63 -44.71 10.68
N SER A 142 35.60 -44.23 11.90
CA SER A 142 34.33 -43.85 12.56
C SER A 142 33.66 -42.73 11.74
N ILE A 143 32.34 -42.66 11.84
CA ILE A 143 31.56 -41.52 11.29
C ILE A 143 32.19 -40.18 11.63
N TYR A 144 32.76 -40.10 12.85
CA TYR A 144 33.38 -38.89 13.36
C TYR A 144 34.69 -38.55 12.64
N SER A 145 35.57 -39.56 12.36
CA SER A 145 36.82 -39.33 11.62
C SER A 145 36.51 -38.85 10.19
N MET A 146 35.59 -39.53 9.46
CA MET A 146 35.16 -39.13 8.13
C MET A 146 34.51 -37.74 8.12
N PHE A 147 33.73 -37.42 9.14
CA PHE A 147 33.13 -36.12 9.32
C PHE A 147 34.20 -35.05 9.56
N PHE A 148 35.14 -35.30 10.45
CA PHE A 148 36.23 -34.36 10.73
C PHE A 148 37.12 -34.11 9.50
N ASP A 149 37.36 -35.13 8.68
CA ASP A 149 38.11 -34.97 7.44
C ASP A 149 37.34 -34.14 6.37
N ALA A 150 36.02 -34.21 6.39
CA ALA A 150 35.17 -33.42 5.49
C ALA A 150 34.94 -31.95 5.98
N ILE A 151 35.08 -31.67 7.28
CA ILE A 151 34.83 -30.34 7.85
C ILE A 151 35.61 -29.21 7.15
N PRO A 152 36.91 -29.32 6.88
CA PRO A 152 37.64 -28.21 6.24
C PRO A 152 37.09 -27.85 4.86
N SER A 153 36.72 -28.84 4.05
CA SER A 153 36.13 -28.62 2.73
C SER A 153 34.73 -28.05 2.81
N LEU A 154 33.89 -28.53 3.73
CA LEU A 154 32.54 -27.99 3.97
C LEU A 154 32.58 -26.55 4.49
N MET A 155 33.52 -26.25 5.40
CA MET A 155 33.72 -24.89 5.92
C MET A 155 34.18 -23.94 4.80
N LEU A 156 35.08 -24.37 3.93
CA LEU A 156 35.53 -23.56 2.80
C LEU A 156 34.35 -23.22 1.87
N ILE A 157 33.55 -24.22 1.50
CA ILE A 157 32.38 -24.06 0.67
C ILE A 157 31.37 -23.12 1.35
N ALA A 158 31.11 -23.31 2.64
CA ALA A 158 30.18 -22.46 3.41
C ALA A 158 30.64 -20.99 3.45
N VAL A 159 31.94 -20.73 3.64
CA VAL A 159 32.52 -19.38 3.63
C VAL A 159 32.37 -18.74 2.24
N ILE A 160 32.67 -19.45 1.17
CA ILE A 160 32.51 -18.94 -0.21
C ILE A 160 31.05 -18.61 -0.49
N LEU A 161 30.13 -19.52 -0.14
CA LEU A 161 28.69 -19.34 -0.36
C LEU A 161 28.15 -18.16 0.47
N PHE A 162 28.59 -18.05 1.72
CA PHE A 162 28.23 -16.94 2.59
C PHE A 162 28.71 -15.60 2.04
N ALA A 163 29.96 -15.52 1.59
CA ALA A 163 30.51 -14.31 0.96
C ALA A 163 29.74 -13.93 -0.31
N PHE A 164 29.40 -14.93 -1.14
CA PHE A 164 28.58 -14.72 -2.35
C PHE A 164 27.18 -14.19 -2.00
N CYS A 165 26.50 -14.81 -1.02
CA CYS A 165 25.17 -14.36 -0.58
C CYS A 165 25.22 -12.95 0.01
N ALA A 166 26.25 -12.60 0.80
CA ALA A 166 26.44 -11.27 1.35
C ALA A 166 26.66 -10.22 0.26
N LEU A 167 27.45 -10.54 -0.74
CA LEU A 167 27.69 -9.69 -1.91
C LEU A 167 26.40 -9.48 -2.71
N LEU A 168 25.67 -10.56 -2.98
CA LEU A 168 24.40 -10.52 -3.69
C LEU A 168 23.37 -9.69 -2.94
N ALA A 169 23.23 -9.88 -1.62
CA ALA A 169 22.36 -9.09 -0.75
C ALA A 169 22.71 -7.59 -0.79
N TYR A 170 24.00 -7.26 -0.79
CA TYR A 170 24.45 -5.88 -0.94
C TYR A 170 24.05 -5.26 -2.28
N PHE A 171 24.25 -5.98 -3.39
CA PHE A 171 23.87 -5.50 -4.72
C PHE A 171 22.35 -5.35 -4.87
N LEU A 172 21.57 -6.34 -4.45
CA LEU A 172 20.11 -6.30 -4.49
C LEU A 172 19.57 -5.13 -3.65
N THR A 173 20.07 -4.98 -2.42
CA THR A 173 19.67 -3.88 -1.55
C THR A 173 20.00 -2.51 -2.17
N LYS A 174 21.16 -2.37 -2.81
CA LYS A 174 21.54 -1.14 -3.49
C LYS A 174 20.69 -0.89 -4.72
N SER A 175 20.40 -1.93 -5.50
CA SER A 175 19.63 -1.82 -6.74
C SER A 175 18.17 -1.46 -6.48
N PHE A 176 17.49 -2.13 -5.54
CA PHE A 176 16.06 -1.91 -5.31
C PHE A 176 15.73 -0.76 -4.35
N ILE A 177 16.54 -0.54 -3.31
CA ILE A 177 16.22 0.45 -2.27
C ILE A 177 16.74 1.86 -2.61
N ALA A 178 17.85 1.99 -3.33
CA ALA A 178 18.39 3.29 -3.64
C ALA A 178 17.49 4.17 -4.53
N PRO A 179 16.79 3.62 -5.55
CA PRO A 179 15.81 4.39 -6.33
C PRO A 179 14.65 4.88 -5.47
N ILE A 180 14.09 4.01 -4.61
CA ILE A 180 12.98 4.35 -3.70
C ILE A 180 13.40 5.47 -2.73
N GLU A 181 14.63 5.42 -2.19
CA GLU A 181 15.15 6.45 -1.28
C GLU A 181 15.37 7.79 -1.99
N LYS A 182 15.81 7.78 -3.26
CA LYS A 182 15.93 8.98 -4.08
C LYS A 182 14.59 9.66 -4.33
N VAL A 183 13.56 8.86 -4.62
CA VAL A 183 12.18 9.34 -4.81
C VAL A 183 11.65 9.99 -3.53
N ALA A 184 11.79 9.30 -2.39
CA ALA A 184 11.30 9.80 -1.10
C ALA A 184 11.96 11.13 -0.68
N LYS A 185 13.18 11.44 -1.17
CA LYS A 185 13.88 12.68 -0.89
C LYS A 185 13.57 13.82 -1.87
N ASN A 186 13.11 13.52 -3.07
CA ASN A 186 12.90 14.50 -4.15
C ASN A 186 11.49 14.39 -4.74
N LEU A 187 10.46 14.47 -3.90
CA LEU A 187 9.05 14.42 -4.33
C LEU A 187 8.65 15.62 -5.20
N ASP A 188 9.36 16.75 -5.12
CA ASP A 188 9.08 17.96 -5.89
C ASP A 188 9.70 17.99 -7.29
N GLY A 189 10.60 17.04 -7.63
CA GLY A 189 11.30 16.97 -8.91
C GLY A 189 10.84 15.82 -9.81
N GLN A 190 11.10 15.93 -11.10
CA GLN A 190 11.04 14.78 -12.01
C GLN A 190 12.11 13.78 -11.57
N VAL A 191 11.68 12.69 -10.92
CA VAL A 191 12.59 11.61 -10.56
C VAL A 191 12.70 10.68 -11.76
N ASP A 192 13.86 10.74 -12.40
CA ASP A 192 14.23 9.73 -13.38
C ASP A 192 14.44 8.39 -12.66
N VAL A 193 13.51 7.48 -12.84
CA VAL A 193 13.50 6.15 -12.19
C VAL A 193 14.42 5.17 -12.94
N GLY A 194 15.00 5.59 -14.05
CA GLY A 194 15.85 4.74 -14.88
C GLY A 194 15.09 3.51 -15.41
N ASP A 195 15.67 2.33 -15.27
CA ASP A 195 15.14 1.08 -15.83
C ASP A 195 13.94 0.44 -15.08
N TYR A 196 13.43 1.08 -14.01
CA TYR A 196 12.35 0.49 -13.16
C TYR A 196 10.96 0.98 -13.58
N LYS A 197 10.50 0.55 -14.75
CA LYS A 197 9.17 0.89 -15.30
C LYS A 197 8.01 0.47 -14.39
N GLU A 198 8.21 -0.58 -13.59
CA GLU A 198 7.18 -1.09 -12.65
C GLU A 198 6.89 -0.13 -11.50
N LEU A 199 7.82 0.75 -11.16
CA LEU A 199 7.64 1.75 -10.11
C LEU A 199 6.97 3.04 -10.62
N THR A 200 6.92 3.26 -11.93
CA THR A 200 6.38 4.49 -12.54
C THR A 200 4.94 4.80 -12.11
N PRO A 201 3.96 3.85 -12.17
CA PRO A 201 2.58 4.15 -11.77
C PRO A 201 2.45 4.53 -10.28
N PHE A 202 3.27 3.89 -9.43
CA PHE A 202 3.28 4.19 -8.00
C PHE A 202 3.83 5.59 -7.72
N LEU A 203 4.87 6.00 -8.46
CA LEU A 203 5.48 7.31 -8.34
C LEU A 203 4.56 8.42 -8.85
N GLU A 204 3.91 8.21 -9.98
CA GLU A 204 2.91 9.14 -10.52
C GLU A 204 1.79 9.37 -9.51
N THR A 205 1.29 8.30 -8.88
CA THR A 205 0.27 8.40 -7.84
C THR A 205 0.75 9.21 -6.63
N ILE A 206 1.98 8.95 -6.15
CA ILE A 206 2.54 9.70 -5.01
C ILE A 206 2.75 11.17 -5.37
N GLN A 207 3.26 11.47 -6.56
CA GLN A 207 3.48 12.84 -7.03
C GLN A 207 2.16 13.59 -7.17
N GLU A 208 1.14 12.97 -7.76
CA GLU A 208 -0.20 13.54 -7.86
C GLU A 208 -0.80 13.82 -6.47
N GLN A 209 -0.70 12.88 -5.55
CA GLN A 209 -1.16 13.05 -4.15
C GLN A 209 -0.41 14.19 -3.46
N HIS A 210 0.91 14.25 -3.62
CA HIS A 210 1.74 15.32 -3.04
C HIS A 210 1.35 16.69 -3.59
N GLN A 211 1.19 16.82 -4.91
CA GLN A 211 0.73 18.04 -5.54
C GLN A 211 -0.67 18.46 -5.07
N ASN A 212 -1.58 17.50 -4.92
CA ASN A 212 -2.92 17.76 -4.38
C ASN A 212 -2.88 18.26 -2.94
N ILE A 213 -2.02 17.70 -2.10
CA ILE A 213 -1.80 18.17 -0.71
C ILE A 213 -1.25 19.60 -0.71
N LEU A 214 -0.23 19.90 -1.50
CA LEU A 214 0.35 21.26 -1.61
C LEU A 214 -0.68 22.28 -2.10
N LYS A 215 -1.47 21.90 -3.13
CA LYS A 215 -2.54 22.73 -3.66
C LYS A 215 -3.61 23.02 -2.60
N SER A 216 -4.03 22.00 -1.85
CA SER A 216 -4.98 22.14 -0.75
C SER A 216 -4.44 23.02 0.38
N ALA A 217 -3.17 22.82 0.77
CA ALA A 217 -2.52 23.64 1.80
C ALA A 217 -2.44 25.12 1.37
N LYS A 218 -2.08 25.38 0.12
CA LYS A 218 -2.04 26.73 -0.43
C LYS A 218 -3.43 27.37 -0.47
N MET A 219 -4.45 26.64 -0.94
CA MET A 219 -5.83 27.12 -0.94
C MET A 219 -6.31 27.50 0.46
N ARG A 220 -5.96 26.69 1.48
CA ARG A 220 -6.29 26.95 2.88
C ARG A 220 -5.57 28.20 3.42
N GLN A 221 -4.31 28.38 3.07
CA GLN A 221 -3.51 29.56 3.45
C GLN A 221 -4.09 30.83 2.82
N ASP A 222 -4.36 30.80 1.50
CA ASP A 222 -4.95 31.93 0.77
C ASP A 222 -6.35 32.26 1.30
N PHE A 223 -7.16 31.25 1.65
CA PHE A 223 -8.46 31.43 2.29
C PHE A 223 -8.33 32.18 3.62
N THR A 224 -7.45 31.72 4.53
CA THR A 224 -7.23 32.33 5.84
C THR A 224 -6.76 33.79 5.72
N ALA A 225 -5.81 34.04 4.80
CA ALA A 225 -5.33 35.40 4.53
C ALA A 225 -6.44 36.34 4.02
N ASN A 226 -7.25 35.83 3.06
CA ASN A 226 -8.36 36.60 2.48
C ASN A 226 -9.47 36.89 3.53
N VAL A 227 -9.84 35.87 4.34
CA VAL A 227 -10.79 36.04 5.46
C VAL A 227 -10.33 37.17 6.39
N THR A 228 -9.05 37.07 6.84
CA THR A 228 -8.50 38.09 7.77
C THR A 228 -8.55 39.48 7.17
N HIS A 229 -8.19 39.61 5.90
CA HIS A 229 -8.22 40.90 5.22
C HIS A 229 -9.63 41.48 5.03
N GLU A 230 -10.60 40.63 4.59
CA GLU A 230 -11.99 41.04 4.36
C GLU A 230 -12.75 41.32 5.66
N LEU A 231 -12.36 40.74 6.82
CA LEU A 231 -12.87 41.06 8.14
C LEU A 231 -12.25 42.34 8.69
N LYS A 232 -10.94 42.55 8.55
CA LYS A 232 -10.22 43.70 9.09
C LYS A 232 -10.72 45.04 8.52
N THR A 233 -10.96 45.11 7.21
CA THR A 233 -11.35 46.34 6.52
C THR A 233 -12.64 46.96 7.07
N PRO A 234 -13.80 46.24 7.11
CA PRO A 234 -15.04 46.81 7.68
C PRO A 234 -14.91 47.11 9.18
N LEU A 235 -14.18 46.26 9.94
CA LEU A 235 -13.97 46.47 11.36
C LEU A 235 -13.20 47.76 11.64
N THR A 236 -12.12 48.02 10.90
CA THR A 236 -11.37 49.28 11.01
C THR A 236 -12.23 50.50 10.64
N SER A 237 -13.10 50.38 9.63
CA SER A 237 -14.02 51.45 9.26
C SER A 237 -15.06 51.71 10.35
N ILE A 238 -15.62 50.67 10.98
CA ILE A 238 -16.56 50.77 12.10
C ILE A 238 -15.89 51.48 13.27
N SER A 239 -14.68 51.01 13.66
CA SER A 239 -13.91 51.60 14.77
C SER A 239 -13.57 53.08 14.52
N GLY A 240 -13.07 53.40 13.32
CA GLY A 240 -12.72 54.79 13.01
C GLY A 240 -13.90 55.76 12.97
N TYR A 241 -15.05 55.33 12.40
CA TYR A 241 -16.26 56.19 12.46
C TYR A 241 -16.82 56.30 13.87
N ALA A 242 -16.75 55.27 14.70
CA ALA A 242 -17.17 55.32 16.08
C ALA A 242 -16.28 56.25 16.90
N GLU A 243 -14.97 56.20 16.74
CA GLU A 243 -13.99 57.11 17.40
C GLU A 243 -14.21 58.57 17.01
N LEU A 244 -14.52 58.88 15.74
CA LEU A 244 -14.87 60.22 15.29
C LEU A 244 -16.14 60.74 15.95
N ILE A 245 -17.16 59.91 16.16
CA ILE A 245 -18.39 60.28 16.85
C ILE A 245 -18.09 60.52 18.35
N GLU A 246 -17.33 59.61 18.97
CA GLU A 246 -16.97 59.65 20.39
C GLU A 246 -16.15 60.90 20.76
N SER A 247 -15.25 61.33 19.86
CA SER A 247 -14.41 62.51 20.06
C SER A 247 -15.21 63.83 20.10
N GLY A 248 -16.51 63.83 19.77
CA GLY A 248 -17.33 65.02 19.74
C GLY A 248 -16.97 66.05 18.66
N MET A 249 -16.07 65.72 17.74
CA MET A 249 -15.63 66.63 16.65
C MET A 249 -16.62 66.67 15.48
N THR A 250 -17.74 65.95 15.54
CA THR A 250 -18.70 65.81 14.44
C THR A 250 -19.99 66.50 14.67
N GLY A 251 -20.47 67.27 13.70
CA GLY A 251 -21.83 67.88 13.75
C GLY A 251 -22.91 66.80 13.52
N GLU A 252 -24.17 67.15 13.83
CA GLU A 252 -25.32 66.24 13.78
C GLU A 252 -25.45 65.50 12.40
N LYS A 253 -25.24 66.21 11.31
CA LYS A 253 -25.32 65.71 9.97
C LYS A 253 -24.23 64.68 9.69
N GLU A 254 -23.01 64.87 10.18
CA GLU A 254 -21.88 63.98 10.03
C GLU A 254 -22.04 62.72 10.90
N THR A 255 -22.50 62.91 12.14
CA THR A 255 -22.84 61.83 13.06
C THR A 255 -23.84 60.85 12.43
N ARG A 256 -24.91 61.36 11.80
CA ARG A 256 -25.88 60.52 11.07
C ARG A 256 -25.27 59.81 9.88
N ARG A 257 -24.34 60.43 9.16
CA ARG A 257 -23.61 59.81 8.05
C ARG A 257 -22.71 58.69 8.55
N PHE A 258 -21.94 58.93 9.59
CA PHE A 258 -21.03 57.93 10.18
C PHE A 258 -21.80 56.75 10.78
N ALA A 259 -22.92 56.97 11.46
CA ALA A 259 -23.81 55.96 11.96
C ALA A 259 -24.34 55.04 10.82
N LYS A 260 -24.69 55.62 9.66
CA LYS A 260 -25.10 54.86 8.47
C LYS A 260 -23.94 53.99 7.92
N GLU A 261 -22.72 54.56 7.92
CA GLU A 261 -21.53 53.79 7.46
C GLU A 261 -21.18 52.65 8.41
N ILE A 262 -21.26 52.89 9.72
CA ILE A 262 -21.10 51.82 10.73
C ILE A 262 -22.13 50.73 10.51
N HIS A 263 -23.40 51.07 10.37
CA HIS A 263 -24.47 50.10 10.15
C HIS A 263 -24.27 49.29 8.85
N ARG A 264 -23.85 49.94 7.76
CA ARG A 264 -23.56 49.31 6.48
C ARG A 264 -22.39 48.30 6.57
N ASN A 265 -21.30 48.70 7.26
CA ASN A 265 -20.15 47.83 7.45
C ASN A 265 -20.47 46.66 8.40
N ALA A 266 -21.26 46.88 9.46
CA ALA A 266 -21.72 45.83 10.37
C ALA A 266 -22.59 44.78 9.63
N LYS A 267 -23.56 45.21 8.82
CA LYS A 267 -24.36 44.30 7.97
C LYS A 267 -23.51 43.51 6.97
N ARG A 268 -22.46 44.12 6.42
CA ARG A 268 -21.52 43.45 5.53
C ARG A 268 -20.72 42.40 6.28
N LEU A 269 -20.25 42.71 7.48
CA LEU A 269 -19.47 41.79 8.33
C LEU A 269 -20.29 40.58 8.72
N ILE A 270 -21.55 40.77 9.15
CA ILE A 270 -22.46 39.68 9.50
C ILE A 270 -22.67 38.74 8.28
N ARG A 271 -22.90 39.28 7.09
CA ARG A 271 -23.04 38.47 5.88
C ARG A 271 -21.77 37.67 5.58
N LEU A 272 -20.60 38.31 5.69
CA LEU A 272 -19.34 37.63 5.45
C LEU A 272 -19.10 36.47 6.43
N ILE A 273 -19.43 36.67 7.72
CA ILE A 273 -19.35 35.63 8.74
C ILE A 273 -20.28 34.45 8.40
N ASN A 274 -21.54 34.75 8.03
CA ASN A 274 -22.49 33.70 7.65
C ASN A 274 -22.02 32.91 6.42
N ASP A 275 -21.52 33.61 5.38
CA ASP A 275 -20.99 32.95 4.17
C ASP A 275 -19.77 32.05 4.52
N ILE A 276 -18.90 32.45 5.46
CA ILE A 276 -17.76 31.68 5.94
C ILE A 276 -18.20 30.43 6.71
N LEU A 277 -19.14 30.59 7.67
CA LEU A 277 -19.68 29.49 8.46
C LEU A 277 -20.30 28.44 7.55
N GLN A 278 -21.10 28.88 6.61
CA GLN A 278 -21.77 28.05 5.63
C GLN A 278 -20.76 27.27 4.74
N LEU A 279 -19.73 27.95 4.24
CA LEU A 279 -18.67 27.30 3.47
C LEU A 279 -17.90 26.29 4.32
N SER A 280 -17.67 26.60 5.61
CA SER A 280 -17.02 25.67 6.55
C SER A 280 -17.88 24.43 6.84
N GLU A 281 -19.19 24.60 6.99
CA GLU A 281 -20.12 23.48 7.15
C GLU A 281 -20.14 22.57 5.92
N LEU A 282 -20.10 23.15 4.73
CA LEU A 282 -20.04 22.41 3.48
C LEU A 282 -18.72 21.63 3.33
N ASP A 283 -17.57 22.22 3.76
CA ASP A 283 -16.24 21.57 3.69
C ASP A 283 -16.06 20.43 4.72
N THR A 284 -16.85 20.39 5.79
CA THR A 284 -16.66 19.41 6.91
C THR A 284 -17.68 18.29 6.97
N ARG A 285 -18.71 18.30 6.11
CA ARG A 285 -19.75 17.28 6.12
C ARG A 285 -19.27 15.95 5.54
N GLU A 286 -18.93 14.99 6.41
CA GLU A 286 -18.66 13.59 6.06
C GLU A 286 -19.93 12.71 6.05
N THR A 287 -21.06 13.23 6.54
CA THR A 287 -22.33 12.47 6.64
C THR A 287 -23.17 12.64 5.40
N ALA A 288 -23.74 11.52 4.92
CA ALA A 288 -24.70 11.52 3.81
C ALA A 288 -25.83 12.54 4.09
N LEU A 289 -25.98 13.49 3.19
CA LEU A 289 -27.05 14.49 3.26
C LEU A 289 -28.40 13.80 3.10
N GLU A 290 -29.36 14.17 3.95
CA GLU A 290 -30.76 13.78 3.71
C GLU A 290 -31.20 14.40 2.38
N THR A 291 -31.51 13.55 1.42
CA THR A 291 -32.03 13.94 0.11
C THR A 291 -33.54 13.66 0.06
N GLU A 292 -34.27 14.55 -0.56
CA GLU A 292 -35.71 14.41 -0.80
C GLU A 292 -36.08 14.76 -2.24
N GLN A 293 -37.27 14.38 -2.66
CA GLN A 293 -37.80 14.80 -3.97
C GLN A 293 -38.26 16.24 -3.93
N LEU A 294 -37.62 17.10 -4.71
CA LEU A 294 -37.83 18.53 -4.71
C LEU A 294 -38.42 19.01 -6.05
N ASN A 295 -39.47 19.80 -6.00
CA ASN A 295 -39.97 20.50 -7.18
C ASN A 295 -39.13 21.76 -7.43
N LEU A 296 -38.13 21.65 -8.32
CA LEU A 296 -37.19 22.73 -8.61
C LEU A 296 -37.86 24.00 -9.14
N TYR A 297 -38.90 23.86 -10.00
CA TYR A 297 -39.67 25.00 -10.48
C TYR A 297 -40.40 25.72 -9.36
N GLY A 298 -41.02 24.97 -8.44
CA GLY A 298 -41.69 25.56 -7.27
C GLY A 298 -40.72 26.32 -6.35
N MET A 299 -39.53 25.76 -6.12
CA MET A 299 -38.47 26.42 -5.36
C MET A 299 -37.95 27.69 -6.05
N ALA A 300 -37.71 27.62 -7.36
CA ALA A 300 -37.29 28.77 -8.16
C ALA A 300 -38.34 29.89 -8.12
N ALA A 301 -39.65 29.57 -8.28
CA ALA A 301 -40.74 30.55 -8.19
C ALA A 301 -40.80 31.22 -6.78
N THR A 302 -40.65 30.44 -5.72
CA THR A 302 -40.60 30.98 -4.33
C THR A 302 -39.40 31.92 -4.16
N CYS A 303 -38.22 31.51 -4.64
CA CYS A 303 -37.01 32.34 -4.55
C CYS A 303 -37.14 33.64 -5.35
N VAL A 304 -37.70 33.62 -6.56
CA VAL A 304 -37.95 34.79 -7.37
C VAL A 304 -38.92 35.74 -6.67
N GLU A 305 -39.99 35.22 -6.05
CA GLU A 305 -40.97 36.05 -5.34
C GLU A 305 -40.33 36.76 -4.10
N MET A 306 -39.55 36.04 -3.32
CA MET A 306 -38.80 36.60 -2.17
C MET A 306 -37.81 37.68 -2.59
N LEU A 307 -37.16 37.53 -3.75
CA LEU A 307 -36.14 38.48 -4.20
C LEU A 307 -36.69 39.70 -4.96
N LYS A 308 -38.01 39.80 -5.27
CA LYS A 308 -38.60 40.97 -5.86
C LYS A 308 -38.35 42.26 -5.05
N ILE A 309 -38.44 42.16 -3.73
CA ILE A 309 -38.14 43.29 -2.80
C ILE A 309 -36.69 43.80 -2.97
N ASN A 310 -35.76 42.91 -3.27
CA ASN A 310 -34.35 43.25 -3.48
C ASN A 310 -34.07 43.76 -4.92
N ALA A 311 -34.93 43.43 -5.88
CA ALA A 311 -34.80 43.82 -7.26
C ALA A 311 -35.39 45.24 -7.52
N GLU A 312 -36.46 45.62 -6.84
CA GLU A 312 -37.14 46.93 -6.99
C GLU A 312 -36.19 48.12 -6.86
N PRO A 313 -35.31 48.22 -5.80
CA PRO A 313 -34.38 49.35 -5.66
C PRO A 313 -33.37 49.44 -6.83
N ASN A 314 -33.11 48.34 -7.50
CA ASN A 314 -32.20 48.24 -8.64
C ASN A 314 -32.90 48.34 -9.99
N GLN A 315 -34.24 48.48 -10.01
CA GLN A 315 -35.08 48.54 -11.20
C GLN A 315 -34.92 47.32 -12.10
N VAL A 316 -34.74 46.13 -11.51
CA VAL A 316 -34.55 44.86 -12.22
C VAL A 316 -35.85 44.06 -12.25
N LYS A 317 -36.26 43.58 -13.41
CA LYS A 317 -37.45 42.73 -13.57
C LYS A 317 -37.06 41.27 -13.42
N LEU A 318 -37.71 40.58 -12.47
CA LEU A 318 -37.53 39.14 -12.25
C LEU A 318 -38.68 38.34 -12.87
N SER A 319 -38.34 37.22 -13.51
CA SER A 319 -39.32 36.30 -14.05
C SER A 319 -38.88 34.85 -13.87
N VAL A 320 -39.82 33.93 -13.77
CA VAL A 320 -39.59 32.49 -13.79
C VAL A 320 -40.35 31.86 -14.91
N ARG A 321 -39.68 30.93 -15.65
CA ARG A 321 -40.27 30.17 -16.77
C ARG A 321 -40.01 28.67 -16.62
N GLY A 322 -40.85 27.87 -17.21
CA GLY A 322 -40.68 26.43 -17.23
C GLY A 322 -41.89 25.66 -16.74
N LYS A 323 -41.66 24.41 -16.38
CA LYS A 323 -42.69 23.50 -15.86
C LYS A 323 -42.19 22.79 -14.62
N SER A 324 -43.12 22.27 -13.82
CA SER A 324 -42.78 21.45 -12.66
C SER A 324 -41.82 20.33 -13.06
N ALA A 325 -40.65 20.33 -12.45
CA ALA A 325 -39.61 19.30 -12.63
C ALA A 325 -39.03 18.92 -11.27
N TRP A 326 -38.87 17.64 -11.08
CA TRP A 326 -38.45 17.07 -9.79
C TRP A 326 -37.00 16.64 -9.86
N ILE A 327 -36.28 16.95 -8.81
CA ILE A 327 -34.90 16.52 -8.60
C ILE A 327 -34.78 15.84 -7.23
N GLU A 328 -33.85 14.93 -7.07
CA GLU A 328 -33.45 14.42 -5.76
C GLU A 328 -32.32 15.28 -5.22
N GLY A 329 -32.47 15.84 -4.04
CA GLY A 329 -31.45 16.71 -3.46
C GLY A 329 -31.77 17.20 -2.05
N ASN A 330 -30.83 17.95 -1.47
CA ASN A 330 -31.01 18.58 -0.19
C ASN A 330 -31.68 19.94 -0.36
N ARG A 331 -32.83 20.14 0.29
CA ARG A 331 -33.67 21.37 0.16
C ARG A 331 -32.88 22.65 0.47
N SER A 332 -32.19 22.68 1.59
CA SER A 332 -31.48 23.89 2.04
C SER A 332 -30.37 24.30 1.07
N MET A 333 -29.66 23.33 0.51
CA MET A 333 -28.63 23.57 -0.50
C MET A 333 -29.21 24.11 -1.81
N ILE A 334 -30.34 23.55 -2.27
CA ILE A 334 -30.98 24.02 -3.50
C ILE A 334 -31.58 25.44 -3.32
N GLU A 335 -32.17 25.74 -2.16
CA GLU A 335 -32.62 27.09 -1.84
C GLU A 335 -31.47 28.09 -1.87
N GLU A 336 -30.34 27.73 -1.29
CA GLU A 336 -29.15 28.56 -1.28
C GLU A 336 -28.50 28.74 -2.65
N LEU A 337 -28.43 27.70 -3.46
CA LEU A 337 -27.98 27.77 -4.85
C LEU A 337 -28.82 28.77 -5.63
N LEU A 338 -30.15 28.67 -5.54
CA LEU A 338 -31.09 29.60 -6.19
C LEU A 338 -30.89 31.02 -5.70
N TYR A 339 -30.79 31.24 -4.35
CA TYR A 339 -30.58 32.52 -3.76
C TYR A 339 -29.28 33.19 -4.24
N ASN A 340 -28.17 32.47 -4.21
CA ASN A 340 -26.87 32.98 -4.63
C ASN A 340 -26.85 33.35 -6.12
N LEU A 341 -27.41 32.51 -6.99
CA LEU A 341 -27.47 32.79 -8.41
C LEU A 341 -28.35 33.99 -8.72
N CYS A 342 -29.57 34.03 -8.18
CA CYS A 342 -30.51 35.12 -8.42
C CYS A 342 -30.03 36.44 -7.79
N SER A 343 -29.50 36.41 -6.57
CA SER A 343 -28.96 37.61 -5.89
C SER A 343 -27.77 38.19 -6.66
N ASN A 344 -26.90 37.36 -7.24
CA ASN A 344 -25.81 37.82 -8.10
C ASN A 344 -26.35 38.44 -9.41
N ALA A 345 -27.31 37.80 -10.06
CA ALA A 345 -27.94 38.29 -11.27
C ALA A 345 -28.65 39.66 -11.09
N ILE A 346 -29.26 39.90 -9.91
CA ILE A 346 -29.85 41.21 -9.54
C ILE A 346 -28.75 42.25 -9.28
N ARG A 347 -27.73 41.89 -8.49
CA ARG A 347 -26.66 42.78 -8.04
C ARG A 347 -25.80 43.33 -9.17
N TYR A 348 -25.50 42.49 -10.16
CA TYR A 348 -24.66 42.88 -11.29
C TYR A 348 -25.42 43.24 -12.53
N ASN A 349 -26.74 43.42 -12.40
CA ASN A 349 -27.57 43.90 -13.48
C ASN A 349 -27.40 45.40 -13.75
N LYS A 350 -27.97 45.84 -14.87
CA LYS A 350 -28.11 47.21 -15.27
C LYS A 350 -29.48 47.74 -14.81
N PRO A 351 -29.64 49.06 -14.61
CA PRO A 351 -30.97 49.66 -14.43
C PRO A 351 -31.92 49.28 -15.56
N ASN A 352 -33.14 48.91 -15.22
CA ASN A 352 -34.16 48.38 -16.16
C ASN A 352 -33.82 47.06 -16.86
N GLY A 353 -32.81 46.31 -16.34
CA GLY A 353 -32.48 44.99 -16.85
C GLY A 353 -33.45 43.92 -16.35
N THR A 354 -33.18 42.69 -16.79
CA THR A 354 -34.03 41.52 -16.50
C THR A 354 -33.21 40.39 -15.92
N VAL A 355 -33.82 39.57 -15.07
CA VAL A 355 -33.33 38.27 -14.63
C VAL A 355 -34.43 37.27 -14.92
N GLU A 356 -34.10 36.27 -15.69
CA GLU A 356 -34.97 35.14 -15.99
C GLU A 356 -34.43 33.85 -15.40
N VAL A 357 -35.21 33.19 -14.54
CA VAL A 357 -34.94 31.86 -14.06
C VAL A 357 -35.75 30.85 -14.84
N SER A 358 -35.11 29.89 -15.48
CA SER A 358 -35.82 28.86 -16.23
C SER A 358 -35.50 27.46 -15.71
N VAL A 359 -36.55 26.60 -15.69
CA VAL A 359 -36.42 25.19 -15.28
C VAL A 359 -37.03 24.33 -16.38
N ASN A 360 -36.19 23.54 -17.03
CA ASN A 360 -36.56 22.71 -18.18
C ASN A 360 -36.14 21.26 -17.96
N LYS A 361 -36.97 20.31 -18.37
CA LYS A 361 -36.61 18.90 -18.42
C LYS A 361 -35.89 18.62 -19.74
N THR A 362 -34.71 17.98 -19.67
CA THR A 362 -33.89 17.55 -20.82
C THR A 362 -33.79 16.03 -20.86
N GLU A 363 -33.15 15.48 -21.87
CA GLU A 363 -32.87 14.03 -21.95
C GLU A 363 -31.90 13.56 -20.84
N GLU A 364 -30.98 14.44 -20.44
CA GLU A 364 -29.96 14.14 -19.42
C GLU A 364 -30.44 14.40 -17.97
N GLY A 365 -31.56 15.14 -17.80
CA GLY A 365 -32.04 15.48 -16.44
C GLY A 365 -32.84 16.77 -16.41
N VAL A 366 -32.69 17.56 -15.34
CA VAL A 366 -33.37 18.84 -15.15
C VAL A 366 -32.35 19.97 -15.23
N LEU A 367 -32.56 20.90 -16.14
CA LEU A 367 -31.72 22.08 -16.36
C LEU A 367 -32.31 23.29 -15.68
N LEU A 368 -31.60 23.86 -14.72
CA LEU A 368 -31.83 25.17 -14.14
C LEU A 368 -30.95 26.20 -14.84
N GLN A 369 -31.53 27.30 -15.31
CA GLN A 369 -30.77 28.42 -15.88
C GLN A 369 -31.17 29.72 -15.21
N VAL A 370 -30.18 30.55 -14.86
CA VAL A 370 -30.38 31.92 -14.40
C VAL A 370 -29.67 32.84 -15.37
N ALA A 371 -30.45 33.59 -16.15
CA ALA A 371 -29.96 34.50 -17.17
C ALA A 371 -30.23 35.95 -16.75
N ASP A 372 -29.22 36.81 -16.86
CA ASP A 372 -29.33 38.25 -16.61
C ASP A 372 -28.88 39.08 -17.82
N THR A 373 -29.38 40.29 -17.94
CA THR A 373 -28.96 41.28 -18.92
C THR A 373 -27.98 42.30 -18.36
N GLY A 374 -27.17 41.89 -17.39
CA GLY A 374 -26.29 42.76 -16.61
C GLY A 374 -25.03 43.20 -17.34
N ILE A 375 -23.97 43.43 -16.55
CA ILE A 375 -22.68 43.92 -17.06
C ILE A 375 -21.87 42.85 -17.77
N GLY A 376 -22.25 41.57 -17.65
CA GLY A 376 -21.47 40.45 -18.16
C GLY A 376 -20.11 40.29 -17.46
N ILE A 377 -19.37 39.24 -17.89
CA ILE A 377 -18.07 38.85 -17.31
C ILE A 377 -17.04 38.74 -18.44
N PRO A 378 -15.96 39.54 -18.41
CA PRO A 378 -14.87 39.43 -19.38
C PRO A 378 -14.27 38.03 -19.38
N VAL A 379 -13.92 37.49 -20.57
CA VAL A 379 -13.43 36.11 -20.76
C VAL A 379 -12.29 35.73 -19.82
N LYS A 380 -11.32 36.64 -19.60
CA LYS A 380 -10.16 36.43 -18.71
C LYS A 380 -10.52 36.16 -17.25
N HIS A 381 -11.78 36.41 -16.82
CA HIS A 381 -12.25 36.22 -15.47
C HIS A 381 -13.19 35.04 -15.30
N GLN A 382 -13.77 34.52 -16.40
CA GLN A 382 -14.84 33.51 -16.37
C GLN A 382 -14.46 32.22 -15.65
N GLU A 383 -13.24 31.74 -15.81
CA GLU A 383 -12.75 30.53 -15.10
C GLU A 383 -12.59 30.78 -13.60
N ARG A 384 -12.30 32.02 -13.21
CA ARG A 384 -11.93 32.38 -11.84
C ARG A 384 -13.08 32.85 -10.97
N ILE A 385 -14.23 33.17 -11.51
CA ILE A 385 -15.36 33.70 -10.73
C ILE A 385 -15.90 32.73 -9.67
N PHE A 386 -15.58 31.43 -9.78
CA PHE A 386 -15.91 30.38 -8.82
C PHE A 386 -14.84 30.19 -7.73
N GLU A 387 -13.71 30.93 -7.82
CA GLU A 387 -12.70 30.93 -6.76
C GLU A 387 -13.20 31.71 -5.54
N ARG A 388 -12.82 31.26 -4.32
CA ARG A 388 -13.19 31.92 -3.08
C ARG A 388 -12.60 33.33 -3.01
N PHE A 389 -13.41 34.33 -2.63
CA PHE A 389 -13.05 35.76 -2.56
C PHE A 389 -12.70 36.41 -3.89
N TYR A 390 -12.86 35.72 -5.00
CA TYR A 390 -12.55 36.29 -6.31
C TYR A 390 -13.60 37.33 -6.72
N ARG A 391 -13.13 38.41 -7.32
CA ARG A 391 -13.96 39.54 -7.79
C ARG A 391 -13.29 40.16 -9.00
N VAL A 392 -14.08 40.43 -10.05
CA VAL A 392 -13.61 41.07 -11.29
C VAL A 392 -13.10 42.48 -11.03
N ASP A 393 -13.83 43.26 -10.17
CA ASP A 393 -13.47 44.62 -9.76
C ASP A 393 -13.64 44.75 -8.25
N LYS A 394 -12.51 44.89 -7.52
CA LYS A 394 -12.51 45.01 -6.06
C LYS A 394 -13.13 46.31 -5.57
N SER A 395 -13.08 47.38 -6.35
CA SER A 395 -13.57 48.73 -5.95
C SER A 395 -15.08 48.86 -6.08
N ARG A 396 -15.63 48.57 -7.26
CA ARG A 396 -17.06 48.67 -7.54
C ARG A 396 -17.88 47.61 -6.79
N SER A 397 -17.33 46.43 -6.56
CA SER A 397 -18.05 45.39 -5.84
C SER A 397 -18.06 45.61 -4.31
N LYS A 398 -17.14 46.44 -3.76
CA LYS A 398 -17.23 46.89 -2.35
C LYS A 398 -18.49 47.77 -2.10
N GLU A 399 -18.81 48.67 -2.99
CA GLU A 399 -20.01 49.51 -2.90
C GLU A 399 -21.29 48.67 -3.03
N ARG A 400 -21.29 47.64 -3.86
CA ARG A 400 -22.43 46.74 -4.09
C ARG A 400 -22.55 45.60 -3.07
N GLY A 401 -21.63 45.49 -2.09
CA GLY A 401 -21.73 44.61 -0.91
C GLY A 401 -21.52 43.11 -1.17
N GLY A 402 -20.77 42.71 -2.22
CA GLY A 402 -20.45 41.31 -2.49
C GLY A 402 -19.32 40.80 -1.60
N THR A 403 -19.38 39.55 -1.13
CA THR A 403 -18.37 38.88 -0.35
C THR A 403 -17.31 38.17 -1.23
N GLY A 404 -17.69 37.79 -2.43
CA GLY A 404 -16.88 36.92 -3.33
C GLY A 404 -16.94 35.44 -2.95
N LEU A 405 -17.88 35.05 -2.10
CA LEU A 405 -18.06 33.65 -1.67
C LEU A 405 -19.27 32.98 -2.35
N GLY A 406 -20.30 33.75 -2.77
CA GLY A 406 -21.55 33.18 -3.26
C GLY A 406 -21.41 32.21 -4.44
N LEU A 407 -20.58 32.52 -5.47
CA LEU A 407 -20.36 31.59 -6.57
C LEU A 407 -19.46 30.41 -6.20
N ALA A 408 -18.57 30.57 -5.21
CA ALA A 408 -17.80 29.44 -4.66
C ALA A 408 -18.73 28.47 -3.91
N ILE A 409 -19.71 28.99 -3.16
CA ILE A 409 -20.78 28.21 -2.51
C ILE A 409 -21.61 27.46 -3.58
N VAL A 410 -22.03 28.15 -4.64
CA VAL A 410 -22.76 27.53 -5.77
C VAL A 410 -21.98 26.36 -6.35
N LYS A 411 -20.69 26.54 -6.64
CA LYS A 411 -19.82 25.47 -7.17
C LYS A 411 -19.74 24.27 -6.25
N HIS A 412 -19.62 24.52 -4.94
CA HIS A 412 -19.58 23.45 -3.94
C HIS A 412 -20.91 22.68 -3.87
N ILE A 413 -22.04 23.39 -3.81
CA ILE A 413 -23.38 22.78 -3.80
C ILE A 413 -23.59 21.91 -5.06
N VAL A 414 -23.23 22.43 -6.23
CA VAL A 414 -23.35 21.68 -7.50
C VAL A 414 -22.53 20.39 -7.45
N ALA A 415 -21.31 20.42 -6.91
CA ALA A 415 -20.47 19.24 -6.75
C ALA A 415 -21.10 18.22 -5.78
N GLU A 416 -21.59 18.66 -4.63
CA GLU A 416 -22.25 17.80 -3.63
C GLU A 416 -23.56 17.19 -4.13
N GLN A 417 -24.29 17.89 -5.00
CA GLN A 417 -25.50 17.37 -5.62
C GLN A 417 -25.24 16.50 -6.84
N GLY A 418 -23.96 16.26 -7.20
CA GLY A 418 -23.59 15.50 -8.42
C GLY A 418 -24.08 16.17 -9.71
N ALA A 419 -24.30 17.48 -9.70
CA ALA A 419 -24.79 18.25 -10.83
C ALA A 419 -23.62 18.84 -11.65
N LYS A 420 -23.91 19.39 -12.82
CA LYS A 420 -22.92 20.07 -13.68
C LYS A 420 -23.28 21.54 -13.85
N ILE A 421 -22.28 22.43 -13.65
CA ILE A 421 -22.43 23.87 -13.87
C ILE A 421 -21.75 24.30 -15.16
N SER A 422 -22.38 25.22 -15.90
CA SER A 422 -21.80 25.90 -17.06
C SER A 422 -22.10 27.41 -17.00
N LEU A 423 -21.23 28.19 -17.63
CA LEU A 423 -21.29 29.64 -17.70
C LEU A 423 -21.20 30.10 -19.15
N GLU A 424 -22.11 30.96 -19.55
CA GLU A 424 -22.07 31.72 -20.79
C GLU A 424 -22.20 33.21 -20.43
N SER A 425 -21.23 34.03 -20.80
CA SER A 425 -21.25 35.46 -20.47
C SER A 425 -20.48 36.28 -21.51
N GLU A 426 -21.07 37.44 -21.84
CA GLU A 426 -20.44 38.43 -22.70
C GLU A 426 -20.47 39.80 -22.00
N GLU A 427 -19.30 40.46 -21.96
CA GLU A 427 -19.16 41.78 -21.34
C GLU A 427 -20.08 42.80 -22.03
N GLY A 428 -20.90 43.49 -21.23
CA GLY A 428 -21.86 44.46 -21.73
C GLY A 428 -23.21 43.89 -22.16
N VAL A 429 -23.36 42.57 -22.30
CA VAL A 429 -24.60 41.89 -22.73
C VAL A 429 -25.33 41.25 -21.55
N GLY A 430 -24.66 40.38 -20.80
CA GLY A 430 -25.22 39.69 -19.64
C GLY A 430 -24.53 38.37 -19.34
N THR A 431 -25.13 37.61 -18.40
CA THR A 431 -24.58 36.32 -17.93
C THR A 431 -25.70 35.30 -17.83
N THR A 432 -25.43 34.07 -18.27
CA THR A 432 -26.26 32.88 -18.06
C THR A 432 -25.47 31.83 -17.34
N ILE A 433 -25.93 31.44 -16.14
CA ILE A 433 -25.39 30.30 -15.40
C ILE A 433 -26.41 29.17 -15.47
N SER A 434 -25.93 28.00 -15.92
CA SER A 434 -26.75 26.81 -16.09
C SER A 434 -26.27 25.70 -15.14
N VAL A 435 -27.21 25.03 -14.46
CA VAL A 435 -26.96 23.88 -13.60
C VAL A 435 -27.82 22.71 -14.08
N LEU A 436 -27.17 21.61 -14.48
CA LEU A 436 -27.81 20.39 -14.91
C LEU A 436 -27.78 19.36 -13.79
N PHE A 437 -28.95 19.02 -13.28
CA PHE A 437 -29.17 17.91 -12.36
C PHE A 437 -29.48 16.66 -13.16
N PHE A 438 -28.60 15.65 -13.09
CA PHE A 438 -28.76 14.45 -13.88
C PHE A 438 -30.01 13.65 -13.43
N GLY A 439 -30.77 13.12 -14.38
CA GLY A 439 -31.85 12.16 -14.12
C GLY A 439 -31.26 10.83 -13.62
N LYS A 440 -31.83 10.30 -12.53
CA LYS A 440 -31.56 8.90 -12.12
C LYS A 440 -32.43 7.95 -12.94
#